data_0ad3df0f2f0485a3cafd3724f1caf4bc
#
_entry.id   0ad3df0f2f0485a3cafd3724f1caf4bc
#
_cell.length_a   1.000
_cell.length_b   1.000
_cell.length_c   1.000
_cell.angle_alpha   90.00
_cell.angle_beta   90.00
_cell.angle_gamma   90.00
#
_symmetry.space_group_name_H-M   'P 1'
#
loop_
_entity.id
_entity.type
_entity.pdbx_description
1 polymer ?
#
loop_
_entity_poly.entity_id
_entity_poly.type
_entity_poly.pdbx_seq_one_letter_code
_entity_poly.pdbx_strand_id
1 'polypeptide(L)' 'MGLELKKIDHIALQVDDVNKSVEWYVEKYECEVLYNDDTWALLQFDNIKVALVVE' A
#
# COMPACT_ATOMS: atom_id res chain seq x y z
N MET A 1 -18.91 -3.92 -18.28
CA MET A 1 -18.40 -3.80 -17.85
C MET A 1 -18.33 -3.37 -16.89
N GLY A 2 -18.47 -3.42 -16.44
CA GLY A 2 -18.56 -2.98 -15.36
C GLY A 2 -17.61 -2.69 -14.48
N LEU A 3 -16.67 -2.31 -14.82
CA LEU A 3 -15.77 -1.99 -14.01
C LEU A 3 -16.15 -0.92 -13.20
N GLU A 4 -16.55 -1.01 -12.07
CA GLU A 4 -16.92 0.03 -11.26
C GLU A 4 -15.82 0.58 -10.48
N LEU A 5 -14.95 1.22 -11.04
CA LEU A 5 -13.82 1.74 -10.35
C LEU A 5 -13.99 3.13 -9.86
N LYS A 6 -15.17 3.57 -9.73
CA LYS A 6 -15.38 4.94 -9.40
C LYS A 6 -14.93 5.29 -8.01
N LYS A 7 -14.75 4.34 -7.13
CA LYS A 7 -14.34 4.70 -5.85
C LYS A 7 -13.17 3.93 -5.44
N ILE A 8 -12.05 4.15 -5.98
CA ILE A 8 -10.88 3.43 -5.63
C ILE A 8 -10.25 4.09 -4.45
N ASP A 9 -10.42 3.50 -3.30
CA ASP A 9 -9.85 4.04 -2.09
C ASP A 9 -8.47 3.52 -1.83
N HIS A 10 -8.07 2.46 -2.47
CA HIS A 10 -6.75 1.92 -2.21
C HIS A 10 -6.29 1.11 -3.41
N ILE A 11 -5.00 0.89 -3.47
CA ILE A 11 -4.39 0.13 -4.53
C ILE A 11 -3.56 -0.96 -3.87
N ALA A 12 -3.57 -2.14 -4.44
CA ALA A 12 -2.77 -3.24 -3.92
C ALA A 12 -1.59 -3.47 -4.84
N LEU A 13 -0.39 -3.54 -4.29
CA LEU A 13 0.82 -3.77 -5.05
C LEU A 13 1.49 -5.04 -4.52
N GLN A 14 1.99 -5.85 -5.45
CA GLN A 14 2.69 -7.04 -5.06
C GLN A 14 4.15 -6.72 -4.91
N VAL A 15 4.76 -7.12 -3.82
CA VAL A 15 6.16 -6.84 -3.56
C VAL A 15 6.85 -8.11 -3.07
N ASP A 16 8.16 -8.13 -3.15
CA ASP A 16 8.92 -9.28 -2.70
C ASP A 16 9.10 -9.26 -1.20
N ASP A 17 9.20 -8.09 -0.61
CA ASP A 17 9.49 -7.98 0.80
C ASP A 17 8.68 -6.81 1.32
N VAL A 18 7.66 -7.09 2.09
CA VAL A 18 6.77 -6.06 2.56
C VAL A 18 7.49 -5.09 3.49
N ASN A 19 8.29 -5.60 4.40
CA ASN A 19 8.95 -4.73 5.36
C ASN A 19 9.92 -3.78 4.70
N LYS A 20 10.68 -4.26 3.73
CA LYS A 20 11.60 -3.41 3.04
C LYS A 20 10.85 -2.40 2.21
N SER A 21 9.75 -2.80 1.61
CA SER A 21 8.96 -1.89 0.80
C SER A 21 8.36 -0.79 1.65
N VAL A 22 7.90 -1.13 2.85
CA VAL A 22 7.35 -0.13 3.74
C VAL A 22 8.42 0.89 4.09
N GLU A 23 9.62 0.43 4.39
CA GLU A 23 10.69 1.35 4.73
C GLU A 23 10.99 2.27 3.57
N TRP A 24 11.00 1.71 2.37
CA TRP A 24 11.31 2.49 1.20
C TRP A 24 10.26 3.58 0.96
N TYR A 25 8.99 3.22 1.10
CA TYR A 25 7.94 4.18 0.87
C TYR A 25 7.89 5.26 1.95
N VAL A 26 8.13 4.89 3.18
CA VAL A 26 8.13 5.86 4.26
C VAL A 26 9.29 6.83 4.09
N GLU A 27 10.41 6.34 3.60
CA GLU A 27 11.55 7.19 3.43
C GLU A 27 11.42 8.11 2.22
N LYS A 28 10.85 7.61 1.14
CA LYS A 28 10.76 8.39 -0.08
C LYS A 28 9.54 9.26 -0.15
N TYR A 29 8.46 8.85 0.46
CA TYR A 29 7.24 9.59 0.42
C TYR A 29 6.73 9.79 1.84
N GLU A 30 6.04 10.86 2.08
CA GLU A 30 5.50 11.07 3.39
C GLU A 30 4.20 10.33 3.48
N CYS A 31 4.22 9.14 3.99
CA CYS A 31 3.01 8.37 4.15
C CYS A 31 2.94 7.81 5.54
N GLU A 32 1.76 7.39 5.95
CA GLU A 32 1.55 6.89 7.28
C GLU A 32 1.33 5.40 7.21
N VAL A 33 1.92 4.64 8.11
CA VAL A 33 1.74 3.20 8.12
C VAL A 33 0.56 2.90 8.99
N LEU A 34 -0.51 2.43 8.37
CA LEU A 34 -1.72 2.07 9.11
C LEU A 34 -1.65 0.64 9.62
N TYR A 35 -0.97 -0.22 8.89
CA TYR A 35 -0.84 -1.61 9.30
C TYR A 35 0.39 -2.18 8.60
N ASN A 36 1.09 -3.07 9.27
CA ASN A 36 2.27 -3.67 8.69
C ASN A 36 2.56 -5.00 9.36
N ASP A 37 2.68 -6.06 8.58
CA ASP A 37 3.21 -7.30 9.10
C ASP A 37 4.01 -7.95 7.99
N ASP A 38 4.40 -9.22 8.15
CA ASP A 38 5.30 -9.85 7.19
C ASP A 38 4.64 -10.14 5.85
N THR A 39 3.34 -10.17 5.81
CA THR A 39 2.65 -10.58 4.59
C THR A 39 1.96 -9.42 3.90
N TRP A 40 1.65 -8.36 4.59
CA TRP A 40 1.06 -7.21 3.94
C TRP A 40 1.18 -5.96 4.81
N ALA A 41 0.99 -4.85 4.20
CA ALA A 41 1.03 -3.59 4.90
C ALA A 41 0.04 -2.63 4.24
N LEU A 42 -0.43 -1.67 5.00
CA LEU A 42 -1.35 -0.67 4.49
C LEU A 42 -0.77 0.70 4.79
N LEU A 43 -0.56 1.47 3.75
CA LEU A 43 0.01 2.79 3.87
C LEU A 43 -1.01 3.83 3.44
N GLN A 44 -1.01 4.95 4.11
CA GLN A 44 -1.92 6.03 3.78
C GLN A 44 -1.13 7.19 3.21
N PHE A 45 -1.41 7.54 1.96
CA PHE A 45 -0.81 8.70 1.36
C PHE A 45 -1.83 9.83 1.47
N ASP A 46 -1.62 10.92 0.80
CA ASP A 46 -2.49 12.06 0.92
C ASP A 46 -3.95 11.72 0.87
N ASN A 47 -4.39 11.15 -0.18
CA ASN A 47 -5.81 10.85 -0.31
C ASN A 47 -6.04 9.46 -0.86
N ILE A 48 -5.09 8.56 -0.69
CA ILE A 48 -5.26 7.22 -1.21
C ILE A 48 -4.50 6.25 -0.33
N LYS A 49 -4.97 5.04 -0.22
CA LYS A 49 -4.32 4.02 0.55
C LYS A 49 -3.67 3.02 -0.39
N VAL A 50 -2.51 2.55 -0.02
CA VAL A 50 -1.78 1.58 -0.83
C VAL A 50 -1.52 0.36 0.03
N ALA A 51 -1.92 -0.79 -0.43
CA ALA A 51 -1.67 -2.04 0.27
C ALA A 51 -0.51 -2.75 -0.42
N LEU A 52 0.48 -3.16 0.34
CA LEU A 52 1.61 -3.91 -0.18
C LEU A 52 1.44 -5.35 0.26
N VAL A 53 1.50 -6.27 -0.69
CA VAL A 53 1.25 -7.67 -0.37
C VAL A 53 2.33 -8.53 -0.98
N VAL A 54 2.59 -9.64 -0.33
CA VAL A 54 3.57 -10.61 -0.83
C VAL A 54 2.80 -11.63 -1.64
N GLU A 55 3.38 -12.06 -2.72
CA GLU A 55 2.71 -13.00 -3.58
C GLU A 55 2.57 -14.38 -3.00
#